data_fd03bb1fbcb5c50d7c5cf3e7c005ece3
#
_entry.id   fd03bb1fbcb5c50d7c5cf3e7c005ece3
#
_cell.length_a   1.000
_cell.length_b   1.000
_cell.length_c   1.000
_cell.angle_alpha   90.00
_cell.angle_beta   90.00
_cell.angle_gamma   90.00
#
_symmetry.space_group_name_H-M   'P 1'
#
loop_
_entity.id
_entity.type
_entity.pdbx_description
1 polymer ?
#
loop_
_entity_poly.entity_id
_entity_poly.type
_entity_poly.pdbx_seq_one_letter_code
_entity_poly.pdbx_strand_id
1 'polypeptide(L)'
;IGLETVTMNIVDKKKPDLPDFGELAGVVIMGGPMGALDYDKYPGLKAEAKLARAAVASGKPILGVCLGHQIIATALGAQLRKGDAPEIGFAPIKRVDKHDFFSMWDKQLTVLHWHNDVVGLPAEGQLLSRSSPTKVQAFRLGSALGMQFHLEVCGSLLDEWLDEPSMVKDLKAAGGSKSHLREQFAQYDQLLQPLSEQVFSGFAARCNSYAQTLNK
;
A
#
# COMPACT_ATOMS: atom_id res chain seq x y z
N ILE A 1 11.10 7.15 -11.40
CA ILE A 1 11.54 5.74 -11.39
C ILE A 1 11.61 5.13 -12.80
N GLY A 2 11.48 5.94 -13.86
CA GLY A 2 11.72 5.52 -15.25
C GLY A 2 10.71 4.54 -15.85
N LEU A 3 9.51 4.42 -15.28
CA LEU A 3 8.39 3.70 -15.87
C LEU A 3 7.36 4.67 -16.42
N GLU A 4 6.83 4.37 -17.59
CA GLU A 4 5.60 4.99 -18.07
C GLU A 4 4.42 4.43 -17.26
N THR A 5 3.55 5.30 -16.77
CA THR A 5 2.42 4.92 -15.93
C THR A 5 1.10 5.43 -16.49
N VAL A 6 0.07 4.59 -16.42
CA VAL A 6 -1.32 4.97 -16.67
C VAL A 6 -2.06 4.97 -15.33
N THR A 7 -2.51 6.13 -14.90
CA THR A 7 -3.28 6.27 -13.65
C THR A 7 -4.77 6.29 -13.95
N MET A 8 -5.54 5.47 -13.23
CA MET A 8 -6.96 5.33 -13.42
C MET A 8 -7.71 5.34 -12.09
N ASN A 9 -8.76 6.14 -12.00
CA ASN A 9 -9.74 6.02 -10.93
C ASN A 9 -10.90 5.15 -11.41
N ILE A 10 -11.03 3.95 -10.84
CA ILE A 10 -12.02 2.95 -11.26
C ILE A 10 -13.02 2.61 -10.17
N VAL A 11 -12.92 3.20 -9.00
CA VAL A 11 -13.64 2.80 -7.78
C VAL A 11 -15.16 2.71 -7.97
N ASP A 12 -15.76 3.65 -8.71
CA ASP A 12 -17.21 3.71 -8.97
C ASP A 12 -17.65 2.95 -10.23
N LYS A 13 -16.70 2.32 -10.96
CA LYS A 13 -16.98 1.70 -12.25
C LYS A 13 -17.28 0.22 -12.09
N LYS A 14 -18.50 -0.23 -12.45
CA LYS A 14 -18.86 -1.66 -12.48
C LYS A 14 -18.06 -2.47 -13.50
N LYS A 15 -17.72 -1.85 -14.62
CA LYS A 15 -16.94 -2.43 -15.72
C LYS A 15 -15.91 -1.37 -16.16
N PRO A 16 -14.79 -1.24 -15.43
CA PRO A 16 -13.76 -0.30 -15.85
C PRO A 16 -13.12 -0.74 -17.16
N ASP A 17 -12.86 0.22 -18.02
CA ASP A 17 -12.06 0.04 -19.22
C ASP A 17 -10.60 0.04 -18.82
N LEU A 18 -10.05 -1.14 -18.58
CA LEU A 18 -8.66 -1.32 -18.15
C LEU A 18 -7.77 -1.56 -19.37
N PRO A 19 -6.49 -1.15 -19.32
CA PRO A 19 -5.50 -1.55 -20.31
C PRO A 19 -5.43 -3.07 -20.43
N ASP A 20 -4.97 -3.57 -21.58
CA ASP A 20 -4.75 -4.99 -21.75
C ASP A 20 -3.79 -5.51 -20.67
N PHE A 21 -4.28 -6.46 -19.88
CA PHE A 21 -3.48 -7.03 -18.81
C PHE A 21 -2.19 -7.67 -19.32
N GLY A 22 -2.19 -8.22 -20.54
CA GLY A 22 -1.01 -8.81 -21.18
C GLY A 22 0.12 -7.80 -21.40
N GLU A 23 -0.21 -6.54 -21.70
CA GLU A 23 0.75 -5.49 -22.00
C GLU A 23 1.31 -4.80 -20.75
N LEU A 24 0.69 -4.97 -19.58
CA LEU A 24 1.16 -4.35 -18.35
C LEU A 24 2.41 -5.02 -17.81
N ALA A 25 3.45 -4.24 -17.53
CA ALA A 25 4.67 -4.69 -16.86
C ALA A 25 4.48 -4.89 -15.34
N GLY A 26 3.49 -4.25 -14.74
CA GLY A 26 3.14 -4.36 -13.33
C GLY A 26 1.89 -3.58 -12.98
N VAL A 27 1.43 -3.70 -11.74
CA VAL A 27 0.22 -3.04 -11.23
C VAL A 27 0.51 -2.41 -9.88
N VAL A 28 0.01 -1.20 -9.67
CA VAL A 28 -0.01 -0.56 -8.34
C VAL A 28 -1.46 -0.26 -7.95
N ILE A 29 -1.87 -0.70 -6.76
CA ILE A 29 -3.16 -0.35 -6.16
C ILE A 29 -2.88 0.59 -4.99
N MET A 30 -3.37 1.82 -5.12
CA MET A 30 -3.12 2.87 -4.15
C MET A 30 -4.09 2.85 -2.98
N GLY A 31 -3.85 3.71 -2.00
CA GLY A 31 -4.72 3.97 -0.87
C GLY A 31 -6.04 4.62 -1.25
N GLY A 32 -6.99 4.63 -0.32
CA GLY A 32 -8.29 5.27 -0.48
C GLY A 32 -9.14 5.15 0.80
N PRO A 33 -10.21 5.95 0.91
CA PRO A 33 -11.06 6.00 2.11
C PRO A 33 -12.10 4.88 2.20
N MET A 34 -12.13 3.94 1.24
CA MET A 34 -13.10 2.86 1.17
C MET A 34 -12.68 1.67 2.03
N GLY A 35 -13.63 0.86 2.48
CA GLY A 35 -13.34 -0.50 2.95
C GLY A 35 -13.02 -1.43 1.79
N ALA A 36 -12.00 -2.28 1.92
CA ALA A 36 -11.53 -3.15 0.82
C ALA A 36 -12.58 -4.15 0.30
N LEU A 37 -13.65 -4.40 1.07
CA LEU A 37 -14.76 -5.28 0.70
C LEU A 37 -16.08 -4.54 0.43
N ASP A 38 -16.07 -3.21 0.36
CA ASP A 38 -17.27 -2.38 0.12
C ASP A 38 -17.74 -2.44 -1.35
N TYR A 39 -17.80 -3.64 -1.90
CA TYR A 39 -18.08 -3.91 -3.32
C TYR A 39 -19.42 -3.39 -3.82
N ASP A 40 -20.42 -3.30 -2.96
CA ASP A 40 -21.76 -2.84 -3.36
C ASP A 40 -21.77 -1.33 -3.57
N LYS A 41 -21.01 -0.60 -2.76
CA LYS A 41 -20.87 0.84 -2.85
C LYS A 41 -19.81 1.24 -3.88
N TYR A 42 -18.72 0.48 -3.96
CA TYR A 42 -17.56 0.74 -4.79
C TYR A 42 -17.25 -0.46 -5.69
N PRO A 43 -18.00 -0.63 -6.78
CA PRO A 43 -17.93 -1.86 -7.59
C PRO A 43 -16.58 -2.07 -8.29
N GLY A 44 -15.79 -1.02 -8.50
CA GLY A 44 -14.44 -1.11 -9.07
C GLY A 44 -13.46 -1.89 -8.21
N LEU A 45 -13.68 -1.94 -6.88
CA LEU A 45 -12.85 -2.76 -5.99
C LEU A 45 -12.88 -4.26 -6.35
N LYS A 46 -13.97 -4.74 -6.96
CA LYS A 46 -14.03 -6.12 -7.50
C LYS A 46 -13.05 -6.32 -8.65
N ALA A 47 -12.88 -5.30 -9.50
CA ALA A 47 -11.92 -5.36 -10.60
C ALA A 47 -10.48 -5.34 -10.07
N GLU A 48 -10.18 -4.50 -9.08
CA GLU A 48 -8.87 -4.47 -8.42
C GLU A 48 -8.53 -5.80 -7.74
N ALA A 49 -9.47 -6.39 -7.00
CA ALA A 49 -9.28 -7.71 -6.39
C ALA A 49 -9.06 -8.82 -7.44
N LYS A 50 -9.73 -8.74 -8.60
CA LYS A 50 -9.55 -9.67 -9.71
C LYS A 50 -8.18 -9.48 -10.35
N LEU A 51 -7.77 -8.23 -10.54
CA LEU A 51 -6.47 -7.86 -11.07
C LEU A 51 -5.34 -8.34 -10.15
N ALA A 52 -5.50 -8.22 -8.84
CA ALA A 52 -4.53 -8.70 -7.85
C ALA A 52 -4.34 -10.23 -7.96
N ARG A 53 -5.42 -11.00 -8.04
CA ARG A 53 -5.33 -12.46 -8.23
C ARG A 53 -4.64 -12.83 -9.55
N ALA A 54 -5.02 -12.15 -10.64
CA ALA A 54 -4.43 -12.41 -11.95
C ALA A 54 -2.93 -12.08 -11.98
N ALA A 55 -2.53 -10.98 -11.35
CA ALA A 55 -1.12 -10.57 -11.27
C ALA A 55 -0.28 -11.61 -10.53
N VAL A 56 -0.72 -12.06 -9.36
CA VAL A 56 -0.01 -13.09 -8.59
C VAL A 56 0.05 -14.42 -9.35
N ALA A 57 -1.07 -14.84 -9.94
CA ALA A 57 -1.12 -16.10 -10.71
C ALA A 57 -0.20 -16.12 -11.93
N SER A 58 0.02 -14.96 -12.57
CA SER A 58 0.92 -14.82 -13.74
C SER A 58 2.36 -14.45 -13.37
N GLY A 59 2.66 -14.23 -12.08
CA GLY A 59 3.96 -13.72 -11.64
C GLY A 59 4.19 -12.24 -11.96
N LYS A 60 3.16 -11.51 -12.42
CA LYS A 60 3.24 -10.08 -12.72
C LYS A 60 3.42 -9.28 -11.42
N PRO A 61 4.41 -8.38 -11.33
CA PRO A 61 4.62 -7.55 -10.15
C PRO A 61 3.37 -6.74 -9.79
N ILE A 62 2.97 -6.81 -8.52
CA ILE A 62 1.88 -6.00 -8.00
C ILE A 62 2.24 -5.44 -6.62
N LEU A 63 2.01 -4.13 -6.45
CA LEU A 63 2.22 -3.39 -5.22
C LEU A 63 0.89 -2.84 -4.71
N GLY A 64 0.61 -3.02 -3.43
CA GLY A 64 -0.54 -2.42 -2.76
C GLY A 64 -0.10 -1.52 -1.61
N VAL A 65 -0.66 -0.30 -1.57
CA VAL A 65 -0.43 0.66 -0.49
C VAL A 65 -1.75 0.91 0.25
N CYS A 66 -1.75 0.79 1.57
CA CYS A 66 -2.89 1.03 2.46
C CYS A 66 -4.14 0.23 2.03
N LEU A 67 -5.15 0.85 1.42
CA LEU A 67 -6.29 0.13 0.86
C LEU A 67 -5.86 -0.94 -0.14
N GLY A 68 -4.89 -0.64 -1.00
CA GLY A 68 -4.34 -1.60 -1.97
C GLY A 68 -3.69 -2.81 -1.32
N HIS A 69 -3.00 -2.64 -0.19
CA HIS A 69 -2.50 -3.74 0.63
C HIS A 69 -3.64 -4.64 1.11
N GLN A 70 -4.74 -4.05 1.58
CA GLN A 70 -5.91 -4.78 2.06
C GLN A 70 -6.64 -5.51 0.93
N ILE A 71 -6.77 -4.87 -0.25
CA ILE A 71 -7.36 -5.49 -1.43
C ILE A 71 -6.53 -6.70 -1.89
N ILE A 72 -5.21 -6.57 -1.97
CA ILE A 72 -4.33 -7.69 -2.34
C ILE A 72 -4.44 -8.81 -1.31
N ALA A 73 -4.34 -8.50 -0.02
CA ALA A 73 -4.42 -9.51 1.03
C ALA A 73 -5.76 -10.27 1.00
N THR A 74 -6.88 -9.56 0.90
CA THR A 74 -8.23 -10.17 0.85
C THR A 74 -8.47 -10.94 -0.44
N ALA A 75 -7.97 -10.43 -1.58
CA ALA A 75 -8.02 -11.15 -2.86
C ALA A 75 -7.25 -12.48 -2.80
N LEU A 76 -6.24 -12.58 -1.97
CA LEU A 76 -5.42 -13.78 -1.72
C LEU A 76 -5.89 -14.59 -0.51
N GLY A 77 -7.12 -14.34 -0.03
CA GLY A 77 -7.79 -15.15 0.99
C GLY A 77 -7.56 -14.73 2.44
N ALA A 78 -6.88 -13.63 2.70
CA ALA A 78 -6.72 -13.11 4.05
C ALA A 78 -8.03 -12.49 4.58
N GLN A 79 -8.24 -12.56 5.89
CA GLN A 79 -9.37 -11.91 6.53
C GLN A 79 -9.11 -10.43 6.72
N LEU A 80 -10.14 -9.60 6.48
CA LEU A 80 -10.19 -8.18 6.83
C LEU A 80 -10.97 -8.03 8.14
N ARG A 81 -10.49 -7.20 9.06
CA ARG A 81 -11.19 -6.83 10.29
C ARG A 81 -10.89 -5.38 10.67
N LYS A 82 -11.71 -4.83 11.54
CA LYS A 82 -11.38 -3.58 12.22
C LYS A 82 -10.15 -3.79 13.13
N GLY A 83 -9.26 -2.82 13.14
CA GLY A 83 -8.17 -2.75 14.12
C GLY A 83 -8.72 -2.50 15.55
N ASP A 84 -7.91 -2.81 16.54
CA ASP A 84 -8.28 -2.56 17.94
C ASP A 84 -8.30 -1.04 18.24
N ALA A 85 -7.51 -0.27 17.48
CA ALA A 85 -7.52 1.20 17.46
C ALA A 85 -7.04 1.68 16.08
N PRO A 86 -7.42 2.90 15.63
CA PRO A 86 -6.86 3.48 14.42
C PRO A 86 -5.38 3.79 14.60
N GLU A 87 -4.58 3.51 13.58
CA GLU A 87 -3.20 3.98 13.46
C GLU A 87 -3.20 5.18 12.50
N ILE A 88 -3.02 6.40 13.05
CA ILE A 88 -3.00 7.67 12.29
C ILE A 88 -1.85 8.53 12.80
N GLY A 89 -0.99 8.96 11.89
CA GLY A 89 0.22 9.70 12.18
C GLY A 89 1.48 8.83 12.15
N PHE A 90 2.60 9.38 12.61
CA PHE A 90 3.87 8.68 12.60
C PHE A 90 4.00 7.76 13.83
N ALA A 91 4.22 6.48 13.57
CA ALA A 91 4.39 5.48 14.61
C ALA A 91 5.37 4.37 14.18
N PRO A 92 5.97 3.64 15.14
CA PRO A 92 6.99 2.66 14.82
C PRO A 92 6.40 1.35 14.27
N ILE A 93 7.04 0.83 13.23
CA ILE A 93 6.93 -0.56 12.80
C ILE A 93 8.20 -1.32 13.13
N LYS A 94 8.08 -2.63 13.26
CA LYS A 94 9.19 -3.56 13.43
C LYS A 94 9.34 -4.40 12.17
N ARG A 95 10.51 -4.32 11.52
CA ARG A 95 10.87 -5.24 10.45
C ARG A 95 11.01 -6.65 11.03
N VAL A 96 10.36 -7.62 10.39
CA VAL A 96 10.41 -9.04 10.74
C VAL A 96 11.41 -9.76 9.84
N ASP A 97 11.37 -9.46 8.56
CA ASP A 97 12.25 -10.07 7.57
C ASP A 97 13.05 -8.99 6.81
N LYS A 98 14.31 -9.31 6.51
CA LYS A 98 15.23 -8.46 5.74
C LYS A 98 15.14 -8.81 4.25
N HIS A 99 13.94 -8.74 3.68
CA HIS A 99 13.71 -8.91 2.26
C HIS A 99 14.37 -7.78 1.45
N ASP A 100 14.64 -8.01 0.16
CA ASP A 100 15.31 -7.06 -0.75
C ASP A 100 14.67 -5.66 -0.78
N PHE A 101 13.33 -5.55 -0.74
CA PHE A 101 12.63 -4.28 -0.61
C PHE A 101 12.92 -3.53 0.70
N PHE A 102 13.30 -4.26 1.76
CA PHE A 102 13.55 -3.74 3.09
C PHE A 102 15.00 -4.01 3.55
N SER A 103 15.90 -4.24 2.62
CA SER A 103 17.29 -4.62 2.94
C SER A 103 18.05 -3.51 3.65
N MET A 104 17.75 -2.24 3.36
CA MET A 104 18.36 -1.06 3.98
C MET A 104 17.67 -0.64 5.28
N TRP A 105 16.54 -1.25 5.63
CA TRP A 105 15.74 -0.82 6.77
C TRP A 105 16.34 -1.29 8.09
N ASP A 106 16.29 -0.41 9.09
CA ASP A 106 16.57 -0.78 10.47
C ASP A 106 15.55 -1.77 11.01
N LYS A 107 15.88 -2.41 12.15
CA LYS A 107 14.98 -3.35 12.81
C LYS A 107 13.68 -2.68 13.25
N GLN A 108 13.73 -1.38 13.56
CA GLN A 108 12.58 -0.55 13.90
C GLN A 108 12.65 0.74 13.09
N LEU A 109 11.52 1.17 12.55
CA LEU A 109 11.40 2.34 11.71
C LEU A 109 10.09 3.05 12.03
N THR A 110 10.11 4.37 12.10
CA THR A 110 8.90 5.19 12.24
C THR A 110 8.39 5.57 10.85
N VAL A 111 7.13 5.24 10.56
CA VAL A 111 6.47 5.47 9.27
C VAL A 111 5.13 6.16 9.45
N LEU A 112 4.58 6.74 8.38
CA LEU A 112 3.25 7.35 8.38
C LEU A 112 2.17 6.27 8.24
N HIS A 113 1.24 6.24 9.17
CA HIS A 113 0.04 5.41 9.16
C HIS A 113 -1.20 6.26 8.93
N TRP A 114 -2.20 5.69 8.23
CA TRP A 114 -3.54 6.26 8.12
C TRP A 114 -4.55 5.15 7.82
N HIS A 115 -4.84 4.34 8.83
CA HIS A 115 -5.76 3.21 8.66
C HIS A 115 -6.43 2.80 9.98
N ASN A 116 -7.58 2.13 9.84
CA ASN A 116 -8.31 1.51 10.95
C ASN A 116 -8.57 0.02 10.65
N ASP A 117 -8.74 -0.34 9.38
CA ASP A 117 -8.88 -1.72 8.99
C ASP A 117 -7.51 -2.40 8.90
N VAL A 118 -7.48 -3.67 9.25
CA VAL A 118 -6.28 -4.51 9.24
C VAL A 118 -6.58 -5.86 8.62
N VAL A 119 -5.56 -6.47 8.04
CA VAL A 119 -5.66 -7.79 7.41
C VAL A 119 -4.84 -8.84 8.14
N GLY A 120 -5.27 -10.10 8.00
CA GLY A 120 -4.43 -11.25 8.30
C GLY A 120 -3.32 -11.43 7.26
N LEU A 121 -2.34 -12.27 7.58
CA LEU A 121 -1.36 -12.70 6.59
C LEU A 121 -2.03 -13.69 5.63
N PRO A 122 -1.95 -13.50 4.29
CA PRO A 122 -2.38 -14.52 3.34
C PRO A 122 -1.65 -15.85 3.56
N ALA A 123 -2.29 -16.97 3.25
CA ALA A 123 -1.65 -18.28 3.29
C ALA A 123 -0.38 -18.27 2.44
N GLU A 124 0.71 -18.86 2.96
CA GLU A 124 2.04 -18.86 2.35
C GLU A 124 2.68 -17.46 2.20
N GLY A 125 2.02 -16.42 2.71
CA GLY A 125 2.58 -15.07 2.73
C GLY A 125 3.77 -14.95 3.68
N GLN A 126 4.79 -14.21 3.25
CA GLN A 126 5.93 -13.86 4.07
C GLN A 126 5.66 -12.53 4.78
N LEU A 127 5.68 -12.54 6.11
CA LEU A 127 5.54 -11.34 6.92
C LEU A 127 6.83 -10.52 6.87
N LEU A 128 6.75 -9.27 6.42
CA LEU A 128 7.91 -8.37 6.31
C LEU A 128 8.00 -7.37 7.47
N SER A 129 6.87 -6.83 7.90
CA SER A 129 6.85 -5.92 9.04
C SER A 129 5.53 -5.96 9.81
N ARG A 130 5.58 -5.50 11.08
CA ARG A 130 4.43 -5.41 11.99
C ARG A 130 4.55 -4.19 12.90
N SER A 131 3.44 -3.70 13.44
CA SER A 131 3.40 -2.80 14.59
C SER A 131 2.88 -3.53 15.84
N SER A 132 2.78 -2.83 16.96
CA SER A 132 2.17 -3.41 18.18
C SER A 132 0.69 -3.72 17.96
N PRO A 133 -0.15 -2.78 17.46
CA PRO A 133 -1.57 -3.04 17.23
C PRO A 133 -1.83 -3.85 15.94
N THR A 134 -1.01 -3.74 14.90
CA THR A 134 -1.24 -4.38 13.61
C THR A 134 -0.18 -5.44 13.30
N LYS A 135 -0.63 -6.70 13.21
CA LYS A 135 0.26 -7.86 13.03
C LYS A 135 0.87 -7.94 11.64
N VAL A 136 0.20 -7.37 10.62
CA VAL A 136 0.62 -7.41 9.22
C VAL A 136 0.68 -5.97 8.69
N GLN A 137 1.83 -5.34 8.83
CA GLN A 137 2.11 -3.99 8.29
C GLN A 137 2.70 -4.06 6.87
N ALA A 138 3.40 -5.14 6.56
CA ALA A 138 3.80 -5.46 5.21
C ALA A 138 3.96 -6.97 5.03
N PHE A 139 3.62 -7.44 3.85
CA PHE A 139 3.80 -8.84 3.45
C PHE A 139 4.22 -8.95 2.00
N ARG A 140 4.78 -10.10 1.66
CA ARG A 140 5.03 -10.57 0.30
C ARG A 140 4.36 -11.90 0.06
N LEU A 141 3.79 -12.09 -1.15
CA LEU A 141 3.34 -13.40 -1.63
C LEU A 141 3.56 -13.49 -3.14
N GLY A 142 4.47 -14.36 -3.56
CA GLY A 142 4.84 -14.45 -4.97
C GLY A 142 5.35 -13.11 -5.50
N SER A 143 4.68 -12.56 -6.51
CA SER A 143 4.96 -11.26 -7.13
C SER A 143 4.33 -10.06 -6.39
N ALA A 144 3.48 -10.30 -5.39
CA ALA A 144 2.81 -9.24 -4.64
C ALA A 144 3.65 -8.73 -3.49
N LEU A 145 3.64 -7.39 -3.32
CA LEU A 145 4.08 -6.67 -2.14
C LEU A 145 2.91 -5.83 -1.62
N GLY A 146 2.56 -5.98 -0.35
CA GLY A 146 1.57 -5.14 0.32
C GLY A 146 2.19 -4.37 1.47
N MET A 147 1.91 -3.05 1.55
CA MET A 147 2.32 -2.17 2.65
C MET A 147 1.10 -1.43 3.19
N GLN A 148 0.83 -1.52 4.49
CA GLN A 148 -0.28 -0.85 5.14
C GLN A 148 0.01 0.63 5.44
N PHE A 149 1.28 0.95 5.67
CA PHE A 149 1.78 2.31 5.91
C PHE A 149 2.15 3.01 4.59
N HIS A 150 2.43 4.30 4.70
CA HIS A 150 2.66 5.19 3.57
C HIS A 150 4.14 5.60 3.49
N LEU A 151 4.75 5.39 2.34
CA LEU A 151 6.08 5.86 1.97
C LEU A 151 6.05 6.81 0.76
N GLU A 152 4.89 6.88 0.09
CA GLU A 152 4.69 7.68 -1.12
C GLU A 152 4.33 9.13 -0.81
N VAL A 153 3.99 9.43 0.44
CA VAL A 153 3.49 10.76 0.83
C VAL A 153 4.64 11.76 0.84
N CYS A 154 4.50 12.80 0.02
CA CYS A 154 5.33 14.00 0.03
C CYS A 154 4.61 15.17 0.70
N GLY A 155 5.30 16.28 0.91
CA GLY A 155 4.73 17.45 1.61
C GLY A 155 3.45 17.98 0.97
N SER A 156 3.38 18.07 -0.36
CA SER A 156 2.17 18.50 -1.07
C SER A 156 1.00 17.55 -0.87
N LEU A 157 1.23 16.24 -0.95
CA LEU A 157 0.19 15.24 -0.71
C LEU A 157 -0.28 15.25 0.75
N LEU A 158 0.63 15.45 1.70
CA LEU A 158 0.25 15.62 3.10
C LEU A 158 -0.65 16.85 3.31
N ASP A 159 -0.35 17.95 2.64
CA ASP A 159 -1.17 19.16 2.72
C ASP A 159 -2.57 18.93 2.12
N GLU A 160 -2.68 18.22 0.98
CA GLU A 160 -3.97 17.81 0.43
C GLU A 160 -4.77 16.95 1.42
N TRP A 161 -4.14 15.99 2.10
CA TRP A 161 -4.79 15.18 3.14
C TRP A 161 -5.26 16.03 4.33
N LEU A 162 -4.47 17.03 4.72
CA LEU A 162 -4.81 17.91 5.83
C LEU A 162 -5.86 18.98 5.45
N ASP A 163 -6.16 19.15 4.17
CA ASP A 163 -7.26 19.99 3.68
C ASP A 163 -8.55 19.19 3.47
N GLU A 164 -8.47 17.85 3.42
CA GLU A 164 -9.64 16.99 3.30
C GLU A 164 -10.36 16.85 4.67
N PRO A 165 -11.65 17.29 4.78
CA PRO A 165 -12.36 17.32 6.06
C PRO A 165 -12.51 15.97 6.74
N SER A 166 -12.68 14.89 5.98
CA SER A 166 -12.81 13.54 6.50
C SER A 166 -11.51 13.07 7.15
N MET A 167 -10.37 13.31 6.51
CA MET A 167 -9.06 12.97 7.05
C MET A 167 -8.73 13.76 8.31
N VAL A 168 -9.05 15.07 8.32
CA VAL A 168 -8.89 15.91 9.52
C VAL A 168 -9.75 15.43 10.69
N LYS A 169 -10.96 14.98 10.41
CA LYS A 169 -11.84 14.39 11.41
C LYS A 169 -11.22 13.13 12.01
N ASP A 170 -10.69 12.25 11.18
CA ASP A 170 -10.06 11.00 11.63
C ASP A 170 -8.79 11.28 12.44
N LEU A 171 -7.96 12.22 11.99
CA LEU A 171 -6.77 12.67 12.73
C LEU A 171 -7.13 13.17 14.14
N LYS A 172 -8.16 14.01 14.24
CA LYS A 172 -8.63 14.52 15.54
C LYS A 172 -9.22 13.42 16.43
N ALA A 173 -9.96 12.49 15.85
CA ALA A 173 -10.53 11.35 16.58
C ALA A 173 -9.43 10.43 17.13
N ALA A 174 -8.28 10.33 16.45
CA ALA A 174 -7.10 9.63 16.94
C ALA A 174 -6.24 10.46 17.92
N GLY A 175 -6.70 11.66 18.32
CA GLY A 175 -5.98 12.54 19.24
C GLY A 175 -4.85 13.35 18.62
N GLY A 176 -4.73 13.35 17.29
CA GLY A 176 -3.71 14.10 16.54
C GLY A 176 -4.12 15.53 16.19
N SER A 177 -3.16 16.32 15.73
CA SER A 177 -3.37 17.67 15.19
C SER A 177 -2.58 17.89 13.90
N LYS A 178 -3.08 18.80 13.05
CA LYS A 178 -2.40 19.15 11.78
C LYS A 178 -0.96 19.66 12.02
N SER A 179 -0.76 20.52 13.03
CA SER A 179 0.56 21.08 13.33
C SER A 179 1.54 19.99 13.75
N HIS A 180 1.11 19.12 14.67
CA HIS A 180 1.96 18.04 15.15
C HIS A 180 2.31 17.04 14.03
N LEU A 181 1.36 16.72 13.15
CA LEU A 181 1.64 15.83 12.03
C LEU A 181 2.63 16.44 11.02
N ARG A 182 2.54 17.76 10.75
CA ARG A 182 3.53 18.46 9.91
C ARG A 182 4.93 18.50 10.55
N GLU A 183 5.00 18.68 11.86
CA GLU A 183 6.28 18.62 12.60
C GLU A 183 6.89 17.21 12.50
N GLN A 184 6.10 16.17 12.70
CA GLN A 184 6.56 14.80 12.54
C GLN A 184 6.99 14.52 11.09
N PHE A 185 6.24 14.98 10.10
CA PHE A 185 6.60 14.82 8.69
C PHE A 185 7.96 15.47 8.41
N ALA A 186 8.16 16.71 8.82
CA ALA A 186 9.45 17.41 8.66
C ALA A 186 10.62 16.68 9.35
N GLN A 187 10.35 16.00 10.46
CA GLN A 187 11.34 15.18 11.17
C GLN A 187 11.71 13.91 10.45
N TYR A 188 10.71 13.20 9.87
CA TYR A 188 10.90 11.84 9.34
C TYR A 188 11.07 11.78 7.83
N ASP A 189 10.62 12.77 7.06
CA ASP A 189 10.62 12.73 5.59
C ASP A 189 12.02 12.40 5.03
N GLN A 190 13.05 13.15 5.43
CA GLN A 190 14.41 12.91 4.95
C GLN A 190 14.96 11.52 5.30
N LEU A 191 14.52 10.93 6.42
CA LEU A 191 14.93 9.58 6.84
C LEU A 191 14.21 8.52 6.02
N LEU A 192 12.97 8.79 5.59
CA LEU A 192 12.13 7.85 4.85
C LEU A 192 12.39 7.88 3.35
N GLN A 193 12.86 9.00 2.79
CA GLN A 193 13.11 9.13 1.34
C GLN A 193 13.99 8.01 0.76
N PRO A 194 15.18 7.67 1.31
CA PRO A 194 16.00 6.59 0.75
C PRO A 194 15.32 5.23 0.79
N LEU A 195 14.48 4.99 1.81
CA LEU A 195 13.75 3.74 2.00
C LEU A 195 12.55 3.66 1.04
N SER A 196 11.86 4.77 0.84
CA SER A 196 10.84 4.95 -0.18
C SER A 196 11.40 4.66 -1.57
N GLU A 197 12.52 5.29 -1.89
CA GLU A 197 13.22 5.09 -3.16
C GLU A 197 13.64 3.63 -3.35
N GLN A 198 14.16 2.96 -2.34
CA GLN A 198 14.50 1.54 -2.40
C GLN A 198 13.29 0.67 -2.77
N VAL A 199 12.15 0.89 -2.12
CA VAL A 199 10.94 0.10 -2.36
C VAL A 199 10.42 0.33 -3.77
N PHE A 200 10.23 1.57 -4.17
CA PHE A 200 9.62 1.90 -5.46
C PHE A 200 10.56 1.61 -6.64
N SER A 201 11.87 1.87 -6.50
CA SER A 201 12.86 1.51 -7.53
C SER A 201 13.02 -0.02 -7.63
N GLY A 202 12.98 -0.73 -6.50
CA GLY A 202 13.00 -2.19 -6.48
C GLY A 202 11.76 -2.78 -7.16
N PHE A 203 10.58 -2.19 -6.95
CA PHE A 203 9.36 -2.57 -7.66
C PHE A 203 9.47 -2.28 -9.16
N ALA A 204 9.95 -1.10 -9.56
CA ALA A 204 10.15 -0.74 -10.96
C ALA A 204 11.13 -1.68 -11.67
N ALA A 205 12.22 -2.07 -11.01
CA ALA A 205 13.17 -3.03 -11.55
C ALA A 205 12.51 -4.41 -11.82
N ARG A 206 11.60 -4.84 -10.94
CA ARG A 206 10.83 -6.08 -11.15
C ARG A 206 9.86 -5.95 -12.34
N CYS A 207 9.19 -4.80 -12.50
CA CYS A 207 8.34 -4.53 -13.65
C CYS A 207 9.15 -4.59 -14.97
N ASN A 208 10.33 -3.96 -15.01
CA ASN A 208 11.22 -4.01 -16.16
C ASN A 208 11.68 -5.44 -16.48
N SER A 209 12.03 -6.22 -15.45
CA SER A 209 12.42 -7.62 -15.64
C SER A 209 11.25 -8.47 -16.15
N TYR A 210 10.03 -8.24 -15.65
CA TYR A 210 8.83 -8.93 -16.12
C TYR A 210 8.52 -8.56 -17.59
N ALA A 211 8.58 -7.27 -17.95
CA ALA A 211 8.36 -6.81 -19.34
C ALA A 211 9.30 -7.50 -20.35
N GLN A 212 10.54 -7.77 -19.97
CA GLN A 212 11.48 -8.52 -20.80
C GLN A 212 11.03 -9.97 -21.06
N THR A 213 10.19 -10.54 -20.20
CA THR A 213 9.64 -11.90 -20.39
C THR A 213 8.46 -11.90 -21.37
N LEU A 214 7.74 -10.76 -21.52
CA LEU A 214 6.62 -10.64 -22.45
C LEU A 214 7.07 -10.53 -23.91
N ASN A 215 8.31 -10.12 -24.15
CA ASN A 215 8.88 -9.90 -25.48
C ASN A 215 9.66 -11.12 -26.02
N LYS A 216 9.58 -12.26 -25.31
CA LYS A 216 10.16 -13.55 -25.71
C LYS A 216 9.08 -14.52 -26.16
#